data_e2e67d4f7f88bb274c58fef86ea2ff34
#
_entry.id   e2e67d4f7f88bb274c58fef86ea2ff34
#
_cell.length_a   1.000
_cell.length_b   1.000
_cell.length_c   1.000
_cell.angle_alpha   90.00
_cell.angle_beta   90.00
_cell.angle_gamma   90.00
#
_symmetry.space_group_name_H-M   'P 1'
#
loop_
_entity.id
_entity.type
_entity.pdbx_description
1 polymer ?
#
loop_
_entity_poly.entity_id
_entity_poly.type
_entity_poly.pdbx_seq_one_letter_code
_entity_poly.pdbx_strand_id
1 'polypeptide(L)'
;MPSTPTEALLDVNVIIASVFADHVQHVAARSFVEGLERFHTTPMTQGGFLRFATRPWKNERKEEQPPRLTMAEAQAKLREFTAADGHVFQPDDVPFTEMGLRSMQGHRQWTDAYLLHLARKHGLALASLEDRMANLDDPAKPALFEVV
;
A
#
# COMPACT_ATOMS: atom_id res chain seq x y z
N MET A 1 21.30 -5.22 -7.23
CA MET A 1 20.00 -5.69 -6.72
C MET A 1 19.73 -5.10 -5.35
N PRO A 2 18.62 -4.43 -5.18
CA PRO A 2 18.27 -4.01 -3.82
C PRO A 2 18.00 -5.23 -2.95
N SER A 3 18.52 -5.24 -1.75
CA SER A 3 18.24 -6.30 -0.80
C SER A 3 16.78 -6.20 -0.31
N THR A 4 16.18 -7.34 0.03
CA THR A 4 14.85 -7.38 0.60
C THR A 4 14.85 -6.63 1.93
N PRO A 5 13.96 -5.66 2.14
CA PRO A 5 13.89 -4.94 3.40
C PRO A 5 13.43 -5.84 4.55
N THR A 6 13.84 -5.52 5.76
CA THR A 6 13.33 -6.17 6.97
C THR A 6 12.14 -5.43 7.56
N GLU A 7 11.93 -4.20 7.15
CA GLU A 7 10.84 -3.34 7.59
C GLU A 7 10.37 -2.49 6.40
N ALA A 8 9.06 -2.38 6.22
CA ALA A 8 8.51 -1.64 5.08
C ALA A 8 7.16 -1.02 5.41
N LEU A 9 6.90 0.11 4.77
CA LEU A 9 5.55 0.68 4.65
C LEU A 9 4.86 -0.04 3.48
N LEU A 10 3.64 -0.50 3.68
CA LEU A 10 2.92 -1.24 2.64
C LEU A 10 2.03 -0.31 1.83
N ASP A 11 2.20 -0.35 0.50
CA ASP A 11 1.23 0.26 -0.40
C ASP A 11 -0.11 -0.48 -0.31
N VAL A 12 -1.19 0.20 -0.68
CA VAL A 12 -2.55 -0.37 -0.62
C VAL A 12 -2.65 -1.68 -1.37
N ASN A 13 -2.00 -1.81 -2.54
CA ASN A 13 -2.08 -3.04 -3.33
C ASN A 13 -1.49 -4.25 -2.60
N VAL A 14 -0.48 -4.06 -1.76
CA VAL A 14 0.09 -5.16 -0.95
C VAL A 14 -0.90 -5.60 0.12
N ILE A 15 -1.57 -4.64 0.76
CA ILE A 15 -2.60 -4.95 1.77
C ILE A 15 -3.75 -5.73 1.12
N ILE A 16 -4.25 -5.24 -0.02
CA ILE A 16 -5.34 -5.90 -0.76
C ILE A 16 -4.97 -7.33 -1.11
N ALA A 17 -3.82 -7.53 -1.73
CA ALA A 17 -3.38 -8.86 -2.15
C ALA A 17 -3.17 -9.80 -0.95
N SER A 18 -2.71 -9.26 0.18
CA SER A 18 -2.49 -10.04 1.40
C SER A 18 -3.80 -10.49 2.05
N VAL A 19 -4.85 -9.68 1.95
CA VAL A 19 -6.14 -9.96 2.60
C VAL A 19 -7.03 -10.84 1.73
N PHE A 20 -7.11 -10.57 0.42
CA PHE A 20 -8.00 -11.29 -0.49
C PHE A 20 -7.30 -12.53 -1.05
N ALA A 21 -7.73 -13.71 -0.59
CA ALA A 21 -7.10 -14.99 -0.96
C ALA A 21 -7.22 -15.32 -2.44
N ASP A 22 -8.22 -14.77 -3.14
CA ASP A 22 -8.41 -14.96 -4.57
C ASP A 22 -7.62 -13.99 -5.45
N HIS A 23 -6.88 -13.07 -4.84
CA HIS A 23 -6.02 -12.16 -5.59
C HIS A 23 -4.87 -12.93 -6.24
N VAL A 24 -4.58 -12.62 -7.50
CA VAL A 24 -3.55 -13.33 -8.29
C VAL A 24 -2.17 -13.28 -7.61
N GLN A 25 -1.87 -12.23 -6.87
CA GLN A 25 -0.59 -12.06 -6.19
C GLN A 25 -0.68 -12.32 -4.68
N HIS A 26 -1.74 -13.00 -4.24
CA HIS A 26 -1.96 -13.24 -2.80
C HIS A 26 -0.77 -13.95 -2.15
N VAL A 27 -0.29 -15.04 -2.75
CA VAL A 27 0.82 -15.83 -2.18
C VAL A 27 2.09 -14.98 -2.07
N ALA A 28 2.43 -14.24 -3.12
CA ALA A 28 3.61 -13.39 -3.13
C ALA A 28 3.53 -12.28 -2.08
N ALA A 29 2.37 -11.62 -1.97
CA ALA A 29 2.17 -10.54 -1.01
C ALA A 29 2.22 -11.06 0.43
N ARG A 30 1.52 -12.17 0.72
CA ARG A 30 1.53 -12.78 2.05
C ARG A 30 2.93 -13.21 2.46
N SER A 31 3.65 -13.89 1.55
CA SER A 31 5.02 -14.34 1.84
C SER A 31 5.94 -13.15 2.15
N PHE A 32 5.80 -12.07 1.37
CA PHE A 32 6.60 -10.87 1.61
C PHE A 32 6.31 -10.28 3.00
N VAL A 33 5.04 -10.05 3.32
CA VAL A 33 4.65 -9.43 4.61
C VAL A 33 5.06 -10.32 5.79
N GLU A 34 4.84 -11.62 5.70
CA GLU A 34 5.21 -12.57 6.76
C GLU A 34 6.72 -12.65 6.97
N GLY A 35 7.51 -12.34 5.94
CA GLY A 35 8.97 -12.31 6.04
C GLY A 35 9.52 -11.02 6.65
N LEU A 36 8.71 -9.98 6.81
CA LEU A 36 9.16 -8.72 7.41
C LEU A 36 9.17 -8.83 8.94
N GLU A 37 10.18 -8.21 9.56
CA GLU A 37 10.19 -8.06 11.02
C GLU A 37 9.09 -7.09 11.47
N ARG A 38 8.91 -6.00 10.71
CA ARG A 38 7.86 -5.02 10.95
C ARG A 38 7.29 -4.54 9.63
N PHE A 39 5.98 -4.38 9.60
CA PHE A 39 5.29 -3.77 8.46
C PHE A 39 4.37 -2.66 8.95
N HIS A 40 4.38 -1.56 8.22
CA HIS A 40 3.65 -0.35 8.61
C HIS A 40 2.43 -0.15 7.73
N THR A 41 1.31 0.24 8.33
CA THR A 41 0.16 0.77 7.62
C THR A 41 -0.15 2.16 8.16
N THR A 42 -0.77 3.00 7.34
CA THR A 42 -1.11 4.37 7.70
C THR A 42 -2.61 4.59 7.57
N PRO A 43 -3.17 5.67 8.12
CA PRO A 43 -4.57 6.02 7.85
C PRO A 43 -4.88 6.05 6.36
N MET A 44 -3.98 6.57 5.52
CA MET A 44 -4.17 6.64 4.08
C MET A 44 -4.23 5.26 3.44
N THR A 45 -3.32 4.36 3.79
CA THR A 45 -3.31 3.00 3.20
C THR A 45 -4.45 2.16 3.76
N GLN A 46 -4.80 2.31 5.02
CA GLN A 46 -5.97 1.66 5.60
C GLN A 46 -7.26 2.13 4.93
N GLY A 47 -7.40 3.44 4.73
CA GLY A 47 -8.54 4.02 4.02
C GLY A 47 -8.62 3.55 2.58
N GLY A 48 -7.48 3.43 1.91
CA GLY A 48 -7.41 2.89 0.55
C GLY A 48 -7.90 1.45 0.47
N PHE A 49 -7.53 0.62 1.44
CA PHE A 49 -8.03 -0.76 1.53
C PHE A 49 -9.56 -0.78 1.73
N LEU A 50 -10.06 0.02 2.69
CA LEU A 50 -11.51 0.08 2.96
C LEU A 50 -12.29 0.53 1.73
N ARG A 51 -11.78 1.53 1.00
CA ARG A 51 -12.42 2.02 -0.22
C ARG A 51 -12.50 0.92 -1.28
N PHE A 52 -11.40 0.22 -1.51
CA PHE A 52 -11.37 -0.87 -2.48
C PHE A 52 -12.37 -1.98 -2.10
N ALA A 53 -12.37 -2.39 -0.84
CA ALA A 53 -13.17 -3.52 -0.37
C ALA A 53 -14.67 -3.25 -0.40
N THR A 54 -15.07 -1.98 -0.19
CA THR A 54 -16.47 -1.61 0.00
C THR A 54 -17.11 -0.89 -1.18
N ARG A 55 -16.37 -0.65 -2.26
CA ARG A 55 -16.92 -0.01 -3.45
C ARG A 55 -17.44 -1.06 -4.44
N PRO A 56 -18.48 -0.73 -5.22
CA PRO A 56 -18.85 -1.55 -6.39
C PRO A 56 -17.68 -1.64 -7.37
N TRP A 57 -17.62 -2.71 -8.12
CA TRP A 57 -16.55 -2.93 -9.08
C TRP A 57 -17.13 -3.55 -10.35
N LYS A 58 -16.31 -3.62 -11.40
CA LYS A 58 -16.70 -4.25 -12.66
C LYS A 58 -15.81 -5.45 -12.93
N ASN A 59 -16.44 -6.56 -13.36
CA ASN A 59 -15.72 -7.77 -13.75
C ASN A 59 -15.08 -7.60 -15.14
N GLU A 60 -14.45 -8.66 -15.64
CA GLU A 60 -13.79 -8.65 -16.95
C GLU A 60 -14.76 -8.34 -18.10
N ARG A 61 -16.05 -8.69 -17.94
CA ARG A 61 -17.10 -8.39 -18.92
C ARG A 61 -17.68 -7.00 -18.77
N LYS A 62 -17.10 -6.18 -17.89
CA LYS A 62 -17.56 -4.82 -17.56
C LYS A 62 -18.95 -4.80 -16.94
N GLU A 63 -19.37 -5.91 -16.34
CA GLU A 63 -20.63 -6.02 -15.61
C GLU A 63 -20.46 -5.51 -14.19
N GLU A 64 -21.41 -4.71 -13.72
CA GLU A 64 -21.41 -4.18 -12.36
C GLU A 64 -21.51 -5.29 -11.33
N GLN A 65 -20.67 -5.23 -10.31
CA GLN A 65 -20.66 -6.18 -9.21
C GLN A 65 -20.89 -5.42 -7.90
N PRO A 66 -21.56 -6.06 -6.92
CA PRO A 66 -21.69 -5.45 -5.61
C PRO A 66 -20.31 -5.33 -4.92
N PRO A 67 -20.21 -4.50 -3.87
CA PRO A 67 -18.98 -4.44 -3.09
C PRO A 67 -18.54 -5.83 -2.63
N ARG A 68 -17.23 -6.05 -2.59
CA ARG A 68 -16.66 -7.34 -2.14
C ARG A 68 -16.99 -7.64 -0.70
N LEU A 69 -17.00 -6.61 0.14
CA LEU A 69 -17.27 -6.71 1.57
C LEU A 69 -18.20 -5.58 2.00
N THR A 70 -18.94 -5.81 3.08
CA THR A 70 -19.61 -4.72 3.80
C THR A 70 -18.58 -3.91 4.56
N MET A 71 -18.99 -2.73 5.06
CA MET A 71 -18.10 -1.90 5.87
C MET A 71 -17.63 -2.65 7.12
N ALA A 72 -18.54 -3.36 7.78
CA ALA A 72 -18.19 -4.13 8.98
C ALA A 72 -17.22 -5.26 8.68
N GLU A 73 -17.44 -5.97 7.57
CA GLU A 73 -16.54 -7.05 7.13
C GLU A 73 -15.17 -6.51 6.77
N ALA A 74 -15.11 -5.39 6.03
CA ALA A 74 -13.85 -4.78 5.63
C ALA A 74 -13.05 -4.30 6.85
N GLN A 75 -13.72 -3.67 7.80
CA GLN A 75 -13.07 -3.24 9.03
C GLN A 75 -12.55 -4.43 9.84
N ALA A 76 -13.32 -5.52 9.91
CA ALA A 76 -12.90 -6.73 10.62
C ALA A 76 -11.66 -7.35 9.98
N LYS A 77 -11.60 -7.39 8.64
CA LYS A 77 -10.44 -7.90 7.91
C LYS A 77 -9.20 -7.04 8.14
N LEU A 78 -9.38 -5.72 8.13
CA LEU A 78 -8.28 -4.79 8.39
C LEU A 78 -7.77 -4.94 9.82
N ARG A 79 -8.69 -5.09 10.78
CA ARG A 79 -8.33 -5.29 12.19
C ARG A 79 -7.54 -6.59 12.37
N GLU A 80 -7.96 -7.67 11.72
CA GLU A 80 -7.24 -8.93 11.72
C GLU A 80 -5.84 -8.79 11.13
N PHE A 81 -5.72 -8.10 10.00
CA PHE A 81 -4.43 -7.88 9.34
C PHE A 81 -3.47 -7.09 10.23
N THR A 82 -3.97 -6.04 10.89
CA THR A 82 -3.14 -5.17 11.74
C THR A 82 -2.92 -5.73 13.15
N ALA A 83 -3.57 -6.84 13.50
CA ALA A 83 -3.35 -7.51 14.78
C ALA A 83 -2.09 -8.39 14.80
N ALA A 84 -1.44 -8.60 13.66
CA ALA A 84 -0.22 -9.40 13.57
C ALA A 84 0.92 -8.73 14.35
N ASP A 85 1.77 -9.54 14.96
CA ASP A 85 2.84 -9.06 15.85
C ASP A 85 3.78 -8.05 15.20
N GLY A 86 4.04 -8.17 13.91
CA GLY A 86 4.94 -7.26 13.20
C GLY A 86 4.32 -5.93 12.78
N HIS A 87 3.03 -5.73 13.01
CA HIS A 87 2.36 -4.50 12.55
C HIS A 87 2.75 -3.29 13.37
N VAL A 88 3.03 -2.17 12.67
CA VAL A 88 3.26 -0.85 13.26
C VAL A 88 2.30 0.14 12.62
N PHE A 89 1.55 0.86 13.42
CA PHE A 89 0.73 1.97 12.92
C PHE A 89 1.62 3.19 12.69
N GLN A 90 1.63 3.68 11.45
CA GLN A 90 2.42 4.85 11.05
C GLN A 90 1.49 6.03 10.80
N PRO A 91 1.56 7.10 11.62
CA PRO A 91 0.79 8.31 11.33
C PRO A 91 1.17 8.92 9.98
N ASP A 92 0.21 9.54 9.30
CA ASP A 92 0.46 10.36 8.11
C ASP A 92 0.94 11.74 8.58
N ASP A 93 2.18 11.83 9.02
CA ASP A 93 2.72 13.00 9.73
C ASP A 93 3.50 13.98 8.85
N VAL A 94 3.32 13.89 7.54
CA VAL A 94 3.90 14.82 6.58
C VAL A 94 2.80 15.67 5.96
N PRO A 95 2.86 17.01 6.08
CA PRO A 95 1.90 17.86 5.36
C PRO A 95 2.22 17.87 3.86
N PHE A 96 1.18 17.87 3.04
CA PHE A 96 1.36 17.96 1.57
C PHE A 96 2.08 19.23 1.15
N THR A 97 1.97 20.29 1.94
CA THR A 97 2.60 21.58 1.66
C THR A 97 4.13 21.53 1.71
N GLU A 98 4.70 20.50 2.32
CA GLU A 98 6.15 20.31 2.41
C GLU A 98 6.71 19.46 1.27
N MET A 99 5.86 19.01 0.36
CA MET A 99 6.26 18.11 -0.72
C MET A 99 6.47 18.85 -2.03
N GLY A 100 7.48 18.41 -2.80
CA GLY A 100 7.68 18.88 -4.16
C GLY A 100 6.75 18.16 -5.13
N LEU A 101 5.64 18.80 -5.50
CA LEU A 101 4.65 18.21 -6.40
C LEU A 101 4.76 18.73 -7.85
N ARG A 102 5.79 19.52 -8.15
CA ARG A 102 5.92 20.20 -9.45
C ARG A 102 6.00 19.25 -10.64
N SER A 103 6.58 18.08 -10.46
CA SER A 103 6.71 17.10 -11.53
C SER A 103 5.51 16.18 -11.66
N MET A 104 4.49 16.36 -10.83
CA MET A 104 3.30 15.53 -10.87
C MET A 104 2.47 15.85 -12.12
N GLN A 105 2.11 14.81 -12.85
CA GLN A 105 1.28 14.90 -14.04
C GLN A 105 -0.03 14.15 -13.81
N GLY A 106 -0.96 14.79 -13.19
CA GLY A 106 -2.27 14.21 -12.99
C GLY A 106 -2.59 13.93 -11.53
N HIS A 107 -3.87 13.97 -11.25
CA HIS A 107 -4.42 13.93 -9.91
C HIS A 107 -4.26 12.57 -9.21
N ARG A 108 -3.86 11.52 -9.93
CA ARG A 108 -3.72 10.18 -9.36
C ARG A 108 -2.36 9.91 -8.75
N GLN A 109 -1.39 10.78 -9.00
CA GLN A 109 0.00 10.56 -8.57
C GLN A 109 0.29 11.08 -7.15
N TRP A 110 -0.56 11.94 -6.60
CA TRP A 110 -0.25 12.56 -5.31
C TRP A 110 -0.20 11.56 -4.15
N THR A 111 -1.03 10.51 -4.16
CA THR A 111 -1.00 9.47 -3.11
C THR A 111 0.31 8.70 -3.17
N ASP A 112 0.73 8.29 -4.36
CA ASP A 112 1.99 7.55 -4.55
C ASP A 112 3.18 8.40 -4.11
N ALA A 113 3.19 9.67 -4.52
CA ALA A 113 4.23 10.61 -4.12
C ALA A 113 4.27 10.81 -2.60
N TYR A 114 3.10 10.91 -1.97
CA TYR A 114 2.99 11.05 -0.53
C TYR A 114 3.59 9.85 0.20
N LEU A 115 3.22 8.64 -0.22
CA LEU A 115 3.69 7.42 0.43
C LEU A 115 5.20 7.24 0.26
N LEU A 116 5.75 7.56 -0.91
CA LEU A 116 7.20 7.55 -1.12
C LEU A 116 7.91 8.54 -0.19
N HIS A 117 7.37 9.75 -0.08
CA HIS A 117 7.94 10.78 0.77
C HIS A 117 7.85 10.39 2.25
N LEU A 118 6.71 9.86 2.67
CA LEU A 118 6.51 9.39 4.05
C LEU A 118 7.48 8.26 4.40
N ALA A 119 7.61 7.27 3.52
CA ALA A 119 8.53 6.16 3.70
C ALA A 119 9.97 6.68 3.84
N ARG A 120 10.37 7.58 2.97
CA ARG A 120 11.72 8.15 2.98
C ARG A 120 11.99 8.92 4.27
N LYS A 121 11.01 9.70 4.75
CA LYS A 121 11.13 10.45 6.00
C LYS A 121 11.41 9.53 7.18
N HIS A 122 10.78 8.36 7.21
CA HIS A 122 10.90 7.41 8.30
C HIS A 122 11.94 6.32 8.08
N GLY A 123 12.74 6.44 7.03
CA GLY A 123 13.80 5.48 6.73
C GLY A 123 13.27 4.10 6.33
N LEU A 124 12.07 4.04 5.75
CA LEU A 124 11.39 2.82 5.35
C LEU A 124 11.43 2.63 3.84
N ALA A 125 11.41 1.38 3.39
CA ALA A 125 11.03 1.08 2.02
C ALA A 125 9.51 1.19 1.88
N LEU A 126 9.04 1.64 0.72
CA LEU A 126 7.64 1.51 0.34
C LEU A 126 7.49 0.25 -0.51
N ALA A 127 6.84 -0.76 0.03
CA ALA A 127 6.62 -2.01 -0.68
C ALA A 127 5.37 -1.92 -1.54
N SER A 128 5.51 -2.22 -2.83
CA SER A 128 4.40 -2.18 -3.79
C SER A 128 4.47 -3.36 -4.73
N LEU A 129 3.32 -3.77 -5.25
CA LEU A 129 3.22 -4.78 -6.30
C LEU A 129 3.36 -4.18 -7.70
N GLU A 130 3.47 -2.86 -7.79
CA GLU A 130 3.52 -2.15 -9.06
C GLU A 130 4.75 -1.25 -9.12
N ASP A 131 5.27 -1.07 -10.33
CA ASP A 131 6.41 -0.19 -10.61
C ASP A 131 5.99 1.20 -11.14
N ARG A 132 4.70 1.44 -11.30
CA ARG A 132 4.18 2.67 -11.92
C ARG A 132 4.65 3.96 -11.24
N MET A 133 5.04 3.88 -9.97
CA MET A 133 5.53 5.05 -9.24
C MET A 133 7.06 5.16 -9.22
N ALA A 134 7.76 4.30 -9.95
CA ALA A 134 9.22 4.30 -9.96
C ALA A 134 9.80 5.64 -10.44
N ASN A 135 9.14 6.29 -11.38
CA ASN A 135 9.56 7.59 -11.89
C ASN A 135 9.31 8.75 -10.90
N LEU A 136 8.54 8.51 -9.86
CA LEU A 136 8.30 9.49 -8.79
C LEU A 136 9.31 9.36 -7.66
N ASP A 137 10.07 8.27 -7.64
CA ASP A 137 11.05 8.02 -6.60
C ASP A 137 12.33 8.82 -6.83
N ASP A 138 13.04 9.12 -5.77
CA ASP A 138 14.30 9.86 -5.84
C ASP A 138 15.44 8.86 -6.12
N PRO A 139 16.13 8.96 -7.27
CA PRO A 139 17.24 8.05 -7.58
C PRO A 139 18.39 8.12 -6.56
N ALA A 140 18.56 9.27 -5.89
CA ALA A 140 19.61 9.43 -4.90
C ALA A 140 19.28 8.77 -3.57
N LYS A 141 17.97 8.67 -3.25
CA LYS A 141 17.47 8.03 -2.02
C LYS A 141 16.23 7.20 -2.36
N PRO A 142 16.39 6.10 -3.08
CA PRO A 142 15.24 5.30 -3.49
C PRO A 142 14.52 4.70 -2.29
N ALA A 143 13.21 4.78 -2.30
CA ALA A 143 12.34 4.22 -1.26
C ALA A 143 11.49 3.05 -1.77
N LEU A 144 11.20 3.01 -3.07
CA LEU A 144 10.33 1.98 -3.64
C LEU A 144 11.02 0.61 -3.63
N PHE A 145 10.28 -0.40 -3.14
CA PHE A 145 10.65 -1.80 -3.27
C PHE A 145 9.52 -2.54 -3.98
N GLU A 146 9.84 -3.17 -5.10
CA GLU A 146 8.87 -3.96 -5.86
C GLU A 146 8.82 -5.37 -5.31
N VAL A 147 7.62 -5.79 -4.85
CA VAL A 147 7.43 -7.09 -4.18
C VAL A 147 7.53 -8.25 -5.18
N VAL A 148 7.15 -8.00 -6.43
CA VAL A 148 7.09 -9.04 -7.47
C VAL A 148 7.96 -8.68 -8.66
#